data_d89d7bb94106170bc82b86a143b6a966
#
_entry.id   d89d7bb94106170bc82b86a143b6a966
#
_cell.length_a   1.000
_cell.length_b   1.000
_cell.length_c   1.000
_cell.angle_alpha   90.00
_cell.angle_beta   90.00
_cell.angle_gamma   90.00
#
_symmetry.space_group_name_H-M   'P 1'
#
loop_
_entity.id
_entity.type
_entity.pdbx_description
1 polymer ?
#
loop_
_entity_poly.entity_id
_entity_poly.type
_entity_poly.pdbx_seq_one_letter_code
_entity_poly.pdbx_strand_id
1 'polypeptide(L)'
;MKAAILAVAMAAGSIGGAHAQDVAAGEKSFRKCFPCHAVGETAKNKVGPVLNGIDGRKSGTFDNYSYSDANKNSGITWSHDVFLEYIRDPRAKIPGTKMVFAGIKDEKEASDLWAYLAQFGPDGKKK
;
A
#
# COMPACT_ATOMS: atom_id res chain seq x y z
N MET A 1 -24.01 -60.28 -11.03
CA MET A 1 -24.26 -58.84 -11.03
C MET A 1 -23.06 -58.12 -10.37
N LYS A 2 -22.24 -57.48 -11.17
CA LYS A 2 -21.07 -56.78 -10.67
C LYS A 2 -21.38 -55.28 -10.72
N ALA A 3 -21.47 -54.68 -9.54
CA ALA A 3 -21.62 -53.25 -9.43
C ALA A 3 -20.25 -52.58 -9.63
N ALA A 4 -20.13 -51.79 -10.67
CA ALA A 4 -18.94 -50.95 -10.89
C ALA A 4 -19.08 -49.71 -10.01
N ILE A 5 -18.17 -49.58 -9.06
CA ILE A 5 -18.04 -48.35 -8.27
C ILE A 5 -17.18 -47.40 -9.11
N LEU A 6 -17.79 -46.36 -9.66
CA LEU A 6 -17.08 -45.25 -10.25
C LEU A 6 -16.49 -44.42 -9.10
N ALA A 7 -15.19 -44.48 -8.92
CA ALA A 7 -14.47 -43.54 -8.08
C ALA A 7 -14.36 -42.22 -8.84
N VAL A 8 -15.13 -41.24 -8.41
CA VAL A 8 -14.96 -39.86 -8.87
C VAL A 8 -13.73 -39.29 -8.14
N ALA A 9 -12.62 -39.22 -8.84
CA ALA A 9 -11.46 -38.52 -8.34
C ALA A 9 -11.78 -37.02 -8.41
N MET A 10 -12.09 -36.42 -7.28
CA MET A 10 -12.08 -34.94 -7.17
C MET A 10 -10.64 -34.48 -7.26
N ALA A 11 -10.26 -33.94 -8.40
CA ALA A 11 -9.05 -33.18 -8.50
C ALA A 11 -9.23 -31.90 -7.68
N ALA A 12 -8.60 -31.85 -6.52
CA ALA A 12 -8.45 -30.61 -5.78
C ALA A 12 -7.55 -29.71 -6.62
N GLY A 13 -8.15 -28.80 -7.38
CA GLY A 13 -7.44 -27.76 -8.06
C GLY A 13 -6.72 -26.89 -7.04
N SER A 14 -5.41 -27.06 -6.90
CA SER A 14 -4.61 -26.06 -6.20
C SER A 14 -4.75 -24.76 -6.99
N ILE A 15 -5.44 -23.79 -6.40
CA ILE A 15 -5.46 -22.43 -6.92
C ILE A 15 -4.04 -21.92 -6.73
N GLY A 16 -3.24 -21.96 -7.79
CA GLY A 16 -1.89 -21.45 -7.82
C GLY A 16 -1.91 -19.95 -7.50
N GLY A 17 -1.52 -19.63 -6.34
CA GLY A 17 -0.96 -18.50 -5.74
C GLY A 17 -1.07 -17.16 -6.44
N ALA A 18 -2.22 -16.48 -6.38
CA ALA A 18 -2.16 -15.07 -6.11
C ALA A 18 -1.64 -14.96 -4.66
N HIS A 19 -0.45 -14.40 -4.47
CA HIS A 19 0.05 -14.15 -3.13
C HIS A 19 -0.91 -13.20 -2.43
N ALA A 20 -1.68 -13.72 -1.47
CA ALA A 20 -2.50 -12.89 -0.61
C ALA A 20 -1.58 -11.88 0.05
N GLN A 21 -1.95 -10.60 -0.02
CA GLN A 21 -1.25 -9.53 0.68
C GLN A 21 -1.29 -9.84 2.18
N ASP A 22 -0.16 -9.71 2.83
CA ASP A 22 -0.01 -9.92 4.27
C ASP A 22 -0.03 -8.58 4.99
N VAL A 23 -1.17 -8.26 5.60
CA VAL A 23 -1.37 -7.02 6.36
C VAL A 23 -0.42 -6.95 7.56
N ALA A 24 -0.18 -8.05 8.25
CA ALA A 24 0.72 -8.08 9.39
C ALA A 24 2.17 -7.81 8.97
N ALA A 25 2.60 -8.37 7.84
CA ALA A 25 3.91 -8.05 7.26
C ALA A 25 3.99 -6.59 6.81
N GLY A 26 2.90 -6.05 6.27
CA GLY A 26 2.79 -4.64 5.89
C GLY A 26 2.91 -3.71 7.09
N GLU A 27 2.32 -4.06 8.22
CA GLU A 27 2.47 -3.31 9.48
C GLU A 27 3.92 -3.27 9.95
N LYS A 28 4.63 -4.38 9.85
CA LYS A 28 6.07 -4.42 10.15
C LYS A 28 6.87 -3.53 9.21
N SER A 29 6.57 -3.56 7.93
CA SER A 29 7.22 -2.72 6.93
C SER A 29 6.95 -1.23 7.17
N PHE A 30 5.77 -0.88 7.69
CA PHE A 30 5.41 0.50 8.03
C PHE A 30 6.34 1.13 9.07
N ARG A 31 7.06 0.36 9.84
CA ARG A 31 8.08 0.88 10.76
C ARG A 31 9.14 1.72 10.05
N LYS A 32 9.38 1.46 8.77
CA LYS A 32 10.27 2.29 7.92
C LYS A 32 9.66 3.65 7.60
N CYS A 33 8.35 3.79 7.69
CA CYS A 33 7.58 4.99 7.35
C CYS A 33 7.19 5.79 8.60
N PHE A 34 7.02 5.12 9.72
CA PHE A 34 6.54 5.68 10.99
C PHE A 34 7.31 6.91 11.49
N PRO A 35 8.64 7.03 11.28
CA PRO A 35 9.35 8.25 11.69
C PRO A 35 8.79 9.53 11.05
N CYS A 36 8.20 9.42 9.86
CA CYS A 36 7.70 10.56 9.09
C CYS A 36 6.20 10.56 8.86
N HIS A 37 5.54 9.41 8.90
CA HIS A 37 4.12 9.26 8.60
C HIS A 37 3.34 8.63 9.74
N ALA A 38 2.03 8.84 9.74
CA ALA A 38 1.12 8.21 10.68
C ALA A 38 -0.16 7.76 9.99
N VAL A 39 -0.82 6.76 10.56
CA VAL A 39 -2.15 6.30 10.20
C VAL A 39 -2.99 6.09 11.45
N GLY A 40 -4.31 6.06 11.31
CA GLY A 40 -5.24 5.84 12.40
C GLY A 40 -6.05 7.08 12.75
N GLU A 41 -7.02 6.94 13.66
CA GLU A 41 -7.95 7.99 14.01
C GLU A 41 -7.28 9.20 14.69
N THR A 42 -6.18 8.98 15.39
CA THR A 42 -5.43 10.04 16.09
C THR A 42 -4.19 10.50 15.33
N ALA A 43 -4.03 10.06 14.10
CA ALA A 43 -2.86 10.39 13.28
C ALA A 43 -2.77 11.90 13.02
N LYS A 44 -1.55 12.41 13.08
CA LYS A 44 -1.22 13.81 12.79
C LYS A 44 -0.08 13.90 11.81
N ASN A 45 -0.06 14.97 11.00
CA ASN A 45 1.08 15.27 10.14
C ASN A 45 2.37 15.40 10.96
N LYS A 46 3.43 14.86 10.42
CA LYS A 46 4.79 14.93 10.98
C LYS A 46 5.71 15.53 9.91
N VAL A 47 6.88 14.94 9.71
CA VAL A 47 7.76 15.28 8.59
C VAL A 47 7.06 15.00 7.25
N GLY A 48 6.27 13.94 7.18
CA GLY A 48 5.37 13.62 6.07
C GLY A 48 3.90 13.75 6.46
N PRO A 49 2.99 13.72 5.48
CA PRO A 49 1.55 13.78 5.73
C PRO A 49 1.00 12.49 6.32
N VAL A 50 -0.15 12.60 6.98
CA VAL A 50 -0.96 11.43 7.35
C VAL A 50 -1.34 10.65 6.10
N LEU A 51 -1.31 9.33 6.19
CA LEU A 51 -1.59 8.43 5.06
C LEU A 51 -2.99 7.81 5.09
N ASN A 52 -3.88 8.29 5.96
CA ASN A 52 -5.26 7.85 5.99
C ASN A 52 -5.96 8.12 4.65
N GLY A 53 -6.76 7.17 4.20
CA GLY A 53 -7.50 7.30 2.95
C GLY A 53 -6.61 7.34 1.72
N ILE A 54 -5.42 6.77 1.79
CA ILE A 54 -4.45 6.85 0.68
C ILE A 54 -4.97 6.19 -0.60
N ASP A 55 -5.71 5.08 -0.49
CA ASP A 55 -6.30 4.42 -1.64
C ASP A 55 -7.35 5.32 -2.30
N GLY A 56 -7.09 5.72 -3.54
CA GLY A 56 -7.93 6.65 -4.30
C GLY A 56 -7.67 8.12 -4.03
N ARG A 57 -6.75 8.46 -3.14
CA ARG A 57 -6.42 9.87 -2.83
C ARG A 57 -5.51 10.46 -3.90
N LYS A 58 -5.84 11.69 -4.30
CA LYS A 58 -4.95 12.45 -5.18
C LYS A 58 -3.72 12.90 -4.40
N SER A 59 -2.55 12.73 -5.00
CA SER A 59 -1.28 13.14 -4.41
C SER A 59 -1.26 14.66 -4.14
N GLY A 60 -0.70 15.04 -3.01
CA GLY A 60 -0.55 16.45 -2.64
C GLY A 60 -1.80 17.10 -2.07
N THR A 61 -2.79 16.35 -1.59
CA THR A 61 -4.10 16.89 -1.20
C THR A 61 -4.47 16.75 0.27
N PHE A 62 -3.65 16.08 1.09
CA PHE A 62 -4.01 15.94 2.50
C PHE A 62 -3.94 17.29 3.23
N ASP A 63 -4.94 17.55 4.06
CA ASP A 63 -5.12 18.84 4.73
C ASP A 63 -3.94 19.20 5.65
N ASN A 64 -3.66 20.49 5.70
CA ASN A 64 -2.68 21.08 6.62
C ASN A 64 -1.24 20.54 6.49
N TYR A 65 -0.90 19.96 5.34
CA TYR A 65 0.46 19.56 5.04
C TYR A 65 1.05 20.38 3.91
N SER A 66 2.28 20.84 4.09
CA SER A 66 3.01 21.62 3.09
C SER A 66 3.76 20.69 2.16
N TYR A 67 3.13 20.29 1.06
CA TYR A 67 3.75 19.46 0.01
C TYR A 67 4.78 20.24 -0.81
N SER A 68 5.74 19.52 -1.41
CA SER A 68 6.53 20.06 -2.51
C SER A 68 5.64 20.38 -3.71
N ASP A 69 6.05 21.34 -4.53
CA ASP A 69 5.36 21.63 -5.79
C ASP A 69 5.35 20.41 -6.71
N ALA A 70 6.44 19.66 -6.74
CA ALA A 70 6.54 18.42 -7.50
C ALA A 70 5.43 17.43 -7.11
N ASN A 71 5.15 17.29 -5.82
CA ASN A 71 4.12 16.38 -5.32
C ASN A 71 2.71 16.88 -5.65
N LYS A 72 2.45 18.17 -5.43
CA LYS A 72 1.17 18.80 -5.78
C LYS A 72 0.83 18.66 -7.26
N ASN A 73 1.84 18.79 -8.10
CA ASN A 73 1.70 18.83 -9.57
C ASN A 73 1.91 17.46 -10.22
N SER A 74 2.12 16.39 -9.44
CA SER A 74 2.43 15.07 -9.98
C SER A 74 1.31 14.44 -10.81
N GLY A 75 0.06 14.82 -10.54
CA GLY A 75 -1.12 14.25 -11.20
C GLY A 75 -1.44 12.82 -10.77
N ILE A 76 -0.75 12.30 -9.75
CA ILE A 76 -0.91 10.94 -9.28
C ILE A 76 -2.18 10.81 -8.45
N THR A 77 -2.97 9.77 -8.74
CA THR A 77 -3.99 9.23 -7.83
C THR A 77 -3.49 7.90 -7.31
N TRP A 78 -3.43 7.76 -6.00
CA TRP A 78 -2.83 6.58 -5.38
C TRP A 78 -3.68 5.33 -5.59
N SER A 79 -3.02 4.27 -6.01
CA SER A 79 -3.55 2.93 -6.16
C SER A 79 -2.45 1.93 -5.83
N HIS A 80 -2.80 0.64 -5.76
CA HIS A 80 -1.81 -0.41 -5.53
C HIS A 80 -0.65 -0.32 -6.54
N ASP A 81 -0.95 -0.29 -7.83
CA ASP A 81 0.08 -0.34 -8.87
C ASP A 81 0.94 0.93 -8.91
N VAL A 82 0.32 2.08 -8.75
CA VAL A 82 1.03 3.38 -8.68
C VAL A 82 1.95 3.42 -7.46
N PHE A 83 1.47 2.92 -6.32
CA PHE A 83 2.27 2.86 -5.10
C PHE A 83 3.50 1.95 -5.26
N LEU A 84 3.36 0.79 -5.90
CA LEU A 84 4.49 -0.11 -6.15
C LEU A 84 5.59 0.58 -6.96
N GLU A 85 5.23 1.31 -7.99
CA GLU A 85 6.20 2.08 -8.79
C GLU A 85 6.87 3.19 -7.97
N TYR A 86 6.05 3.94 -7.22
CA TYR A 86 6.51 5.07 -6.43
C TYR A 86 7.48 4.66 -5.33
N ILE A 87 7.11 3.64 -4.55
CA ILE A 87 7.86 3.28 -3.36
C ILE A 87 9.20 2.60 -3.68
N ARG A 88 9.37 2.11 -4.89
CA ARG A 88 10.67 1.58 -5.34
C ARG A 88 11.75 2.66 -5.36
N ASP A 89 11.38 3.86 -5.78
CA ASP A 89 12.24 5.03 -5.84
C ASP A 89 11.39 6.30 -5.90
N PRO A 90 11.04 6.89 -4.74
CA PRO A 90 10.20 8.08 -4.72
C PRO A 90 10.71 9.24 -5.54
N ARG A 91 12.02 9.45 -5.56
CA ARG A 91 12.64 10.56 -6.30
C ARG A 91 12.59 10.36 -7.81
N ALA A 92 12.63 9.12 -8.27
CA ALA A 92 12.49 8.82 -9.70
C ALA A 92 11.06 9.04 -10.17
N LYS A 93 10.07 8.65 -9.35
CA LYS A 93 8.65 8.80 -9.70
C LYS A 93 8.17 10.26 -9.60
N ILE A 94 8.61 10.98 -8.57
CA ILE A 94 8.29 12.40 -8.36
C ILE A 94 9.60 13.17 -8.18
N PRO A 95 10.27 13.55 -9.27
CA PRO A 95 11.48 14.39 -9.19
C PRO A 95 11.17 15.70 -8.45
N GLY A 96 11.98 16.04 -7.47
CA GLY A 96 11.76 17.23 -6.64
C GLY A 96 10.92 17.00 -5.39
N THR A 97 10.52 15.76 -5.11
CA THR A 97 9.83 15.44 -3.85
C THR A 97 10.69 15.76 -2.62
N LYS A 98 10.04 16.21 -1.55
CA LYS A 98 10.70 16.39 -0.24
C LYS A 98 10.96 15.08 0.49
N MET A 99 10.31 14.00 0.10
CA MET A 99 10.42 12.72 0.78
C MET A 99 11.83 12.15 0.60
N VAL A 100 12.55 12.00 1.70
CA VAL A 100 13.90 11.42 1.74
C VAL A 100 13.76 9.96 2.16
N PHE A 101 13.63 9.09 1.18
CA PHE A 101 13.46 7.66 1.39
C PHE A 101 14.07 6.90 0.22
N ALA A 102 14.93 5.93 0.53
CA ALA A 102 15.66 5.20 -0.50
C ALA A 102 14.77 4.29 -1.35
N GLY A 103 13.66 3.85 -0.79
CA GLY A 103 12.71 3.00 -1.49
C GLY A 103 12.66 1.57 -0.98
N ILE A 104 11.62 0.86 -1.41
CA ILE A 104 11.42 -0.57 -1.17
C ILE A 104 11.43 -1.26 -2.53
N LYS A 105 12.47 -2.06 -2.78
CA LYS A 105 12.68 -2.75 -4.07
C LYS A 105 11.92 -4.06 -4.17
N ASP A 106 11.65 -4.71 -3.04
CA ASP A 106 10.91 -5.96 -2.97
C ASP A 106 9.42 -5.68 -3.22
N GLU A 107 8.91 -6.23 -4.31
CA GLU A 107 7.53 -5.99 -4.73
C GLU A 107 6.51 -6.60 -3.76
N LYS A 108 6.82 -7.75 -3.17
CA LYS A 108 5.97 -8.36 -2.16
C LYS A 108 5.88 -7.50 -0.90
N GLU A 109 7.01 -7.01 -0.40
CA GLU A 109 7.03 -6.10 0.75
C GLU A 109 6.23 -4.85 0.48
N ALA A 110 6.40 -4.24 -0.69
CA ALA A 110 5.65 -3.05 -1.09
C ALA A 110 4.14 -3.32 -1.17
N SER A 111 3.76 -4.47 -1.71
CA SER A 111 2.36 -4.88 -1.81
C SER A 111 1.73 -5.14 -0.44
N ASP A 112 2.47 -5.77 0.47
CA ASP A 112 2.02 -5.99 1.86
C ASP A 112 1.87 -4.66 2.61
N LEU A 113 2.81 -3.74 2.41
CA LEU A 113 2.71 -2.38 2.97
C LEU A 113 1.49 -1.63 2.45
N TRP A 114 1.21 -1.72 1.16
CA TRP A 114 0.00 -1.12 0.59
C TRP A 114 -1.26 -1.69 1.23
N ALA A 115 -1.34 -3.02 1.40
CA ALA A 115 -2.48 -3.67 2.05
C ALA A 115 -2.72 -3.14 3.46
N TYR A 116 -1.66 -2.92 4.21
CA TYR A 116 -1.74 -2.30 5.53
C TYR A 116 -2.27 -0.86 5.47
N LEU A 117 -1.70 -0.03 4.60
CA LEU A 117 -2.10 1.37 4.44
C LEU A 117 -3.54 1.51 3.93
N ALA A 118 -3.94 0.69 2.96
CA ALA A 118 -5.25 0.76 2.32
C ALA A 118 -6.41 0.40 3.26
N GLN A 119 -6.15 -0.20 4.41
CA GLN A 119 -7.16 -0.46 5.43
C GLN A 119 -7.75 0.81 6.04
N PHE A 120 -6.96 1.88 6.07
CA PHE A 120 -7.37 3.12 6.74
C PHE A 120 -8.18 4.00 5.80
N GLY A 121 -9.42 4.30 6.20
CA GLY A 121 -10.25 5.27 5.51
C GLY A 121 -9.79 6.71 5.77
N PRO A 122 -10.45 7.70 5.14
CA PRO A 122 -10.10 9.12 5.33
C PRO A 122 -10.20 9.60 6.78
N ASP A 123 -11.08 8.97 7.56
CA ASP A 123 -11.24 9.24 9.00
C ASP A 123 -10.24 8.51 9.90
N GLY A 124 -9.39 7.68 9.31
CA GLY A 124 -8.41 6.87 10.04
C GLY A 124 -8.94 5.57 10.62
N LYS A 125 -10.22 5.29 10.45
CA LYS A 125 -10.80 3.99 10.85
C LYS A 125 -10.48 2.93 9.82
N LYS A 126 -10.26 1.70 10.30
CA LYS A 126 -10.14 0.55 9.40
C LYS A 126 -11.48 0.26 8.74
N LYS A 127 -11.39 0.04 7.45
CA LYS A 127 -12.55 -0.36 6.63
C LYS A 127 -13.01 -1.79 6.97
#